data_87a0f76c65d303492fdb192317ef4ef3
#
_entry.id   87a0f76c65d303492fdb192317ef4ef3
#
_cell.length_a   1.000
_cell.length_b   1.000
_cell.length_c   1.000
_cell.angle_alpha   90.00
_cell.angle_beta   90.00
_cell.angle_gamma   90.00
#
_symmetry.space_group_name_H-M   'P 1'
#
loop_
_entity.id
_entity.type
_entity.pdbx_description
1 polymer ?
#
loop_
_entity_poly.entity_id
_entity_poly.type
_entity_poly.pdbx_seq_one_letter_code
_entity_poly.pdbx_strand_id
1 'polypeptide(L)'
;VVTAPISGFVKQLFVKNGEFIQAGQAVASVSQNRNLYITAELQPSYYPLLSRIESANFRGLNSDKVYSVSELGGRLVSYSRNVSADSPLLPVVFQVNNNIDLLPGSFVEMFIYTNKATNCLAVPNGALVEEMGNFFVFVQLTPAFFEKRQVTIGTTDGKRVQILSGVKAGERVVSKGAVMVKLAQASGKLDAHSGHVH
;
A
#
# COMPACT_ATOMS: atom_id res chain seq x y z
N VAL A 1 -10.90 21.54 38.83
CA VAL A 1 -10.03 21.18 37.70
C VAL A 1 -10.74 20.05 36.96
N VAL A 2 -10.95 20.22 35.66
CA VAL A 2 -11.51 19.18 34.80
C VAL A 2 -10.34 18.39 34.21
N THR A 3 -10.33 17.07 34.41
CA THR A 3 -9.29 16.18 33.87
C THR A 3 -9.89 15.22 32.85
N ALA A 4 -9.10 14.88 31.83
CA ALA A 4 -9.51 13.88 30.85
C ALA A 4 -9.61 12.50 31.50
N PRO A 5 -10.71 11.75 31.31
CA PRO A 5 -10.88 10.40 31.87
C PRO A 5 -10.01 9.34 31.21
N ILE A 6 -9.44 9.64 30.04
CA ILE A 6 -8.58 8.77 29.26
C ILE A 6 -7.33 9.51 28.82
N SER A 7 -6.21 8.79 28.64
CA SER A 7 -5.02 9.32 27.97
C SER A 7 -5.23 9.36 26.47
N GLY A 8 -4.85 10.45 25.79
CA GLY A 8 -5.03 10.60 24.36
C GLY A 8 -4.72 12.00 23.87
N PHE A 9 -5.17 12.32 22.69
CA PHE A 9 -5.01 13.62 22.04
C PHE A 9 -6.34 14.39 22.08
N VAL A 10 -6.29 15.69 22.33
CA VAL A 10 -7.46 16.55 22.22
C VAL A 10 -7.82 16.67 20.73
N LYS A 11 -8.95 16.08 20.35
CA LYS A 11 -9.46 16.14 18.98
C LYS A 11 -10.13 17.47 18.68
N GLN A 12 -10.89 17.97 19.65
CA GLN A 12 -11.65 19.21 19.51
C GLN A 12 -11.89 19.85 20.88
N LEU A 13 -11.77 21.16 20.94
CA LEU A 13 -12.16 21.96 22.09
C LEU A 13 -13.47 22.68 21.74
N PHE A 14 -14.49 22.55 22.60
CA PHE A 14 -15.82 23.11 22.36
C PHE A 14 -16.03 24.44 23.10
N VAL A 15 -15.12 24.83 23.97
CA VAL A 15 -15.21 25.99 24.82
C VAL A 15 -13.99 26.88 24.68
N LYS A 16 -14.17 28.17 24.93
CA LYS A 16 -13.09 29.18 24.91
C LYS A 16 -12.69 29.58 26.32
N ASN A 17 -11.47 30.10 26.45
CA ASN A 17 -11.00 30.64 27.73
C ASN A 17 -11.90 31.80 28.21
N GLY A 18 -12.35 31.71 29.47
CA GLY A 18 -13.26 32.70 30.08
C GLY A 18 -14.75 32.46 29.78
N GLU A 19 -15.10 31.44 29.03
CA GLU A 19 -16.50 31.06 28.76
C GLU A 19 -17.15 30.40 29.98
N PHE A 20 -18.39 30.77 30.29
CA PHE A 20 -19.18 30.11 31.32
C PHE A 20 -19.70 28.77 30.78
N ILE A 21 -19.46 27.69 31.49
CA ILE A 21 -19.91 26.32 31.13
C ILE A 21 -20.96 25.85 32.13
N GLN A 22 -21.97 25.18 31.62
CA GLN A 22 -23.01 24.54 32.43
C GLN A 22 -22.63 23.10 32.79
N ALA A 23 -23.21 22.60 33.88
CA ALA A 23 -23.01 21.17 34.24
C ALA A 23 -23.55 20.26 33.12
N GLY A 24 -22.72 19.30 32.69
CA GLY A 24 -23.05 18.41 31.58
C GLY A 24 -22.67 18.91 30.18
N GLN A 25 -22.19 20.13 30.05
CA GLN A 25 -21.69 20.66 28.77
C GLN A 25 -20.36 20.01 28.41
N ALA A 26 -20.23 19.59 27.15
CA ALA A 26 -18.99 19.05 26.63
C ALA A 26 -17.92 20.14 26.53
N VAL A 27 -16.74 19.91 27.14
CA VAL A 27 -15.60 20.84 27.14
C VAL A 27 -14.64 20.52 26.02
N ALA A 28 -14.29 19.24 25.87
CA ALA A 28 -13.36 18.77 24.85
C ALA A 28 -13.68 17.33 24.45
N SER A 29 -13.28 16.96 23.25
CA SER A 29 -13.26 15.57 22.79
C SER A 29 -11.82 15.05 22.79
N VAL A 30 -11.57 13.93 23.47
CA VAL A 30 -10.27 13.26 23.53
C VAL A 30 -10.34 11.95 22.76
N SER A 31 -9.39 11.70 21.89
CA SER A 31 -9.30 10.49 21.09
C SER A 31 -8.02 9.72 21.43
N GLN A 32 -8.15 8.39 21.52
CA GLN A 32 -7.03 7.48 21.58
C GLN A 32 -6.82 6.88 20.19
N ASN A 33 -5.79 7.30 19.47
CA ASN A 33 -5.49 6.79 18.12
C ASN A 33 -4.76 5.44 18.15
N ARG A 34 -5.05 4.58 19.14
CA ARG A 34 -4.41 3.27 19.29
C ARG A 34 -4.90 2.26 18.27
N ASN A 35 -6.19 2.29 17.98
CA ASN A 35 -6.84 1.43 16.98
C ASN A 35 -7.47 2.32 15.92
N LEU A 36 -7.19 2.01 14.67
CA LEU A 36 -7.77 2.71 13.54
C LEU A 36 -8.61 1.74 12.70
N TYR A 37 -9.62 2.29 12.07
CA TYR A 37 -10.43 1.60 11.08
C TYR A 37 -10.09 2.14 9.70
N ILE A 38 -9.78 1.23 8.79
CA ILE A 38 -9.51 1.53 7.39
C ILE A 38 -10.70 1.01 6.60
N THR A 39 -11.39 1.92 5.90
CA THR A 39 -12.54 1.56 5.06
C THR A 39 -12.10 1.60 3.61
N ALA A 40 -12.24 0.46 2.93
CA ALA A 40 -12.11 0.36 1.49
C ALA A 40 -13.50 0.29 0.86
N GLU A 41 -13.69 1.00 -0.24
CA GLU A 41 -14.94 1.02 -0.99
C GLU A 41 -14.78 0.21 -2.28
N LEU A 42 -15.48 -0.91 -2.39
CA LEU A 42 -15.38 -1.85 -3.50
C LEU A 42 -16.57 -1.73 -4.44
N GLN A 43 -16.34 -1.94 -5.72
CA GLN A 43 -17.42 -2.05 -6.70
C GLN A 43 -18.29 -3.29 -6.43
N PRO A 44 -19.60 -3.26 -6.69
CA PRO A 44 -20.50 -4.39 -6.49
C PRO A 44 -20.11 -5.67 -7.24
N SER A 45 -19.35 -5.55 -8.33
CA SER A 45 -18.79 -6.68 -9.07
C SER A 45 -17.91 -7.61 -8.22
N TYR A 46 -17.32 -7.10 -7.14
CA TYR A 46 -16.50 -7.86 -6.20
C TYR A 46 -17.32 -8.57 -5.10
N TYR A 47 -18.65 -8.38 -5.07
CA TYR A 47 -19.52 -8.99 -4.06
C TYR A 47 -19.29 -10.50 -3.84
N PRO A 48 -19.14 -11.35 -4.88
CA PRO A 48 -18.91 -12.78 -4.70
C PRO A 48 -17.59 -13.12 -3.98
N LEU A 49 -16.64 -12.18 -3.94
CA LEU A 49 -15.34 -12.38 -3.33
C LEU A 49 -15.27 -11.91 -1.88
N LEU A 50 -16.26 -11.14 -1.40
CA LEU A 50 -16.22 -10.54 -0.05
C LEU A 50 -16.08 -11.58 1.05
N SER A 51 -16.76 -12.71 0.93
CA SER A 51 -16.71 -13.81 1.92
C SER A 51 -15.37 -14.56 1.93
N ARG A 52 -14.53 -14.34 0.92
CA ARG A 52 -13.21 -14.96 0.78
C ARG A 52 -12.06 -14.04 1.19
N ILE A 53 -12.37 -12.82 1.63
CA ILE A 53 -11.33 -11.86 2.06
C ILE A 53 -10.59 -12.45 3.26
N GLU A 54 -9.29 -12.68 3.11
CA GLU A 54 -8.41 -13.17 4.16
C GLU A 54 -7.76 -12.02 4.92
N SER A 55 -7.18 -11.07 4.20
CA SER A 55 -6.50 -9.90 4.78
C SER A 55 -6.28 -8.83 3.69
N ALA A 56 -5.53 -7.80 4.06
CA ALA A 56 -5.13 -6.74 3.13
C ALA A 56 -3.77 -6.18 3.49
N ASN A 57 -3.12 -5.57 2.50
CA ASN A 57 -2.02 -4.64 2.70
C ASN A 57 -2.51 -3.23 2.36
N PHE A 58 -1.80 -2.21 2.84
CA PHE A 58 -2.11 -0.83 2.50
C PHE A 58 -0.86 0.03 2.50
N ARG A 59 -0.92 1.15 1.79
CA ARG A 59 0.09 2.21 1.82
C ARG A 59 -0.57 3.58 1.82
N GLY A 60 0.09 4.58 2.39
CA GLY A 60 -0.32 5.98 2.23
C GLY A 60 -0.15 6.42 0.77
N LEU A 61 -0.97 7.33 0.27
CA LEU A 61 -0.91 7.80 -1.12
C LEU A 61 0.46 8.39 -1.51
N ASN A 62 1.17 8.97 -0.54
CA ASN A 62 2.48 9.60 -0.74
C ASN A 62 3.64 8.77 -0.15
N SER A 63 3.47 7.46 -0.01
CA SER A 63 4.45 6.57 0.61
C SER A 63 4.58 5.27 -0.16
N ASP A 64 5.82 4.86 -0.43
CA ASP A 64 6.11 3.55 -1.01
C ASP A 64 6.10 2.43 0.03
N LYS A 65 6.01 2.79 1.32
CA LYS A 65 6.02 1.81 2.39
C LYS A 65 4.67 1.13 2.51
N VAL A 66 4.63 -0.17 2.25
CA VAL A 66 3.44 -1.01 2.35
C VAL A 66 3.41 -1.71 3.70
N TYR A 67 2.30 -1.55 4.40
CA TYR A 67 2.02 -2.19 5.68
C TYR A 67 1.04 -3.34 5.48
N SER A 68 1.16 -4.38 6.29
CA SER A 68 0.21 -5.48 6.32
C SER A 68 -0.76 -5.30 7.47
N VAL A 69 -2.05 -5.45 7.20
CA VAL A 69 -3.09 -5.46 8.23
C VAL A 69 -2.76 -6.50 9.31
N SER A 70 -2.37 -7.71 8.91
CA SER A 70 -2.03 -8.78 9.84
C SER A 70 -0.76 -8.51 10.66
N GLU A 71 0.29 -7.92 10.07
CA GLU A 71 1.52 -7.55 10.78
C GLU A 71 1.28 -6.46 11.84
N LEU A 72 0.27 -5.60 11.64
CA LEU A 72 -0.17 -4.61 12.61
C LEU A 72 -1.20 -5.17 13.63
N GLY A 73 -1.36 -6.49 13.72
CA GLY A 73 -2.34 -7.12 14.60
C GLY A 73 -3.78 -6.80 14.23
N GLY A 74 -4.00 -6.41 12.99
CA GLY A 74 -5.31 -6.05 12.48
C GLY A 74 -6.10 -7.24 11.91
N ARG A 75 -7.35 -6.96 11.59
CA ARG A 75 -8.29 -7.96 11.05
C ARG A 75 -9.38 -7.30 10.23
N LEU A 76 -10.03 -8.10 9.39
CA LEU A 76 -11.32 -7.74 8.79
C LEU A 76 -12.37 -7.66 9.90
N VAL A 77 -13.07 -6.55 9.98
CA VAL A 77 -14.15 -6.31 10.97
C VAL A 77 -15.50 -6.59 10.36
N SER A 78 -15.76 -5.99 9.20
CA SER A 78 -17.04 -6.11 8.51
C SER A 78 -16.92 -5.80 7.02
N TYR A 79 -17.90 -6.26 6.28
CA TYR A 79 -18.18 -5.81 4.92
C TYR A 79 -19.69 -5.70 4.72
N SER A 80 -20.11 -4.71 3.92
CA SER A 80 -21.52 -4.57 3.59
C SER A 80 -21.95 -5.56 2.53
N ARG A 81 -23.19 -6.04 2.67
CA ARG A 81 -23.85 -6.85 1.64
C ARG A 81 -24.90 -6.06 0.87
N ASN A 82 -25.09 -4.81 1.24
CA ASN A 82 -26.07 -3.92 0.64
C ASN A 82 -25.37 -2.66 0.13
N VAL A 83 -25.79 -2.20 -1.02
CA VAL A 83 -25.49 -0.86 -1.52
C VAL A 83 -26.58 0.10 -1.06
N SER A 84 -26.23 1.34 -0.77
CA SER A 84 -27.19 2.39 -0.47
C SER A 84 -27.41 3.28 -1.68
N ALA A 85 -28.51 4.04 -1.70
CA ALA A 85 -28.76 5.02 -2.76
C ALA A 85 -27.68 6.12 -2.78
N ASP A 86 -27.10 6.43 -1.61
CA ASP A 86 -26.09 7.48 -1.44
C ASP A 86 -24.66 7.00 -1.77
N SER A 87 -24.42 5.68 -1.74
CA SER A 87 -23.13 5.10 -2.11
C SER A 87 -23.33 3.77 -2.84
N PRO A 88 -23.01 3.72 -4.14
CA PRO A 88 -23.11 2.50 -4.94
C PRO A 88 -21.98 1.51 -4.67
N LEU A 89 -21.10 1.78 -3.69
CA LEU A 89 -19.94 0.98 -3.35
C LEU A 89 -20.19 0.12 -2.10
N LEU A 90 -19.45 -0.97 -2.00
CA LEU A 90 -19.52 -1.88 -0.88
C LEU A 90 -18.36 -1.57 0.10
N PRO A 91 -18.65 -1.01 1.28
CA PRO A 91 -17.61 -0.76 2.27
C PRO A 91 -17.11 -2.06 2.90
N VAL A 92 -15.79 -2.18 2.98
CA VAL A 92 -15.06 -3.25 3.67
C VAL A 92 -14.19 -2.58 4.73
N VAL A 93 -14.35 -2.97 5.98
CA VAL A 93 -13.71 -2.31 7.13
C VAL A 93 -12.69 -3.25 7.76
N PHE A 94 -11.46 -2.77 7.83
CA PHE A 94 -10.37 -3.41 8.57
C PHE A 94 -10.02 -2.60 9.81
N GLN A 95 -9.73 -3.27 10.90
CA GLN A 95 -9.14 -2.67 12.10
C GLN A 95 -7.64 -2.93 12.08
N VAL A 96 -6.84 -1.96 12.50
CA VAL A 96 -5.39 -2.09 12.69
C VAL A 96 -4.95 -1.42 13.99
N ASN A 97 -3.91 -1.94 14.63
CA ASN A 97 -3.24 -1.26 15.73
C ASN A 97 -2.34 -0.15 15.15
N ASN A 98 -2.47 1.05 15.68
CA ASN A 98 -1.72 2.21 15.20
C ASN A 98 -0.32 2.29 15.85
N ASN A 99 0.54 1.32 15.54
CA ASN A 99 1.92 1.27 16.00
C ASN A 99 2.90 2.04 15.09
N ILE A 100 2.37 2.67 14.03
CA ILE A 100 3.15 3.32 12.97
C ILE A 100 2.75 4.79 12.78
N ASP A 101 2.06 5.34 13.77
CA ASP A 101 1.61 6.75 13.81
C ASP A 101 0.82 7.17 12.56
N LEU A 102 -0.10 6.31 12.10
CA LEU A 102 -1.04 6.68 11.06
C LEU A 102 -1.92 7.83 11.53
N LEU A 103 -2.06 8.81 10.66
CA LEU A 103 -2.91 9.97 10.93
C LEU A 103 -4.37 9.63 10.57
N PRO A 104 -5.32 9.67 11.54
CA PRO A 104 -6.73 9.48 11.25
C PRO A 104 -7.25 10.49 10.22
N GLY A 105 -8.08 10.01 9.29
CA GLY A 105 -8.59 10.82 8.19
C GLY A 105 -7.70 10.87 6.95
N SER A 106 -6.54 10.20 6.98
CA SER A 106 -5.69 10.05 5.80
C SER A 106 -6.26 9.05 4.81
N PHE A 107 -6.00 9.30 3.52
CA PHE A 107 -6.31 8.33 2.47
C PHE A 107 -5.19 7.32 2.31
N VAL A 108 -5.57 6.08 2.05
CA VAL A 108 -4.66 4.97 1.81
C VAL A 108 -5.10 4.18 0.57
N GLU A 109 -4.14 3.60 -0.12
CA GLU A 109 -4.41 2.61 -1.15
C GLU A 109 -4.37 1.23 -0.50
N MET A 110 -5.41 0.41 -0.73
CA MET A 110 -5.54 -0.93 -0.16
C MET A 110 -5.41 -2.02 -1.22
N PHE A 111 -4.68 -3.06 -0.88
CA PHE A 111 -4.51 -4.29 -1.64
C PHE A 111 -5.19 -5.42 -0.87
N ILE A 112 -6.45 -5.70 -1.22
CA ILE A 112 -7.26 -6.73 -0.55
C ILE A 112 -7.04 -8.05 -1.29
N TYR A 113 -6.78 -9.11 -0.56
CA TYR A 113 -6.59 -10.43 -1.14
C TYR A 113 -7.51 -11.47 -0.51
N THR A 114 -7.99 -12.35 -1.37
CA THR A 114 -8.97 -13.40 -1.05
C THR A 114 -8.37 -14.78 -0.98
N ASN A 115 -7.20 -14.97 -1.60
CA ASN A 115 -6.43 -16.20 -1.56
C ASN A 115 -4.95 -15.84 -1.65
N LYS A 116 -4.10 -16.55 -0.93
CA LYS A 116 -2.66 -16.51 -1.19
C LYS A 116 -2.39 -17.36 -2.43
N ALA A 117 -1.94 -16.73 -3.51
CA ALA A 117 -1.46 -17.48 -4.67
C ALA A 117 -0.25 -18.30 -4.23
N THR A 118 -0.41 -19.62 -4.21
CA THR A 118 0.68 -20.55 -3.98
C THR A 118 1.29 -20.93 -5.34
N ASN A 119 2.63 -21.03 -5.40
CA ASN A 119 3.34 -21.42 -6.61
C ASN A 119 3.27 -20.44 -7.79
N CYS A 120 3.27 -19.14 -7.53
CA CYS A 120 3.44 -18.13 -8.58
C CYS A 120 4.84 -17.49 -8.49
N LEU A 121 5.37 -17.08 -9.65
CA LEU A 121 6.56 -16.24 -9.69
C LEU A 121 6.16 -14.82 -9.29
N ALA A 122 6.89 -14.23 -8.36
CA ALA A 122 6.66 -12.86 -7.92
C ALA A 122 7.98 -12.16 -7.64
N VAL A 123 8.05 -10.88 -7.99
CA VAL A 123 9.20 -10.01 -7.72
C VAL A 123 8.76 -8.84 -6.82
N PRO A 124 9.67 -8.26 -6.01
CA PRO A 124 9.38 -7.02 -5.31
C PRO A 124 9.02 -5.89 -6.28
N ASN A 125 8.15 -4.96 -5.87
CA ASN A 125 7.79 -3.81 -6.72
C ASN A 125 9.02 -3.02 -7.22
N GLY A 126 10.06 -2.87 -6.38
CA GLY A 126 11.30 -2.19 -6.74
C GLY A 126 12.16 -2.90 -7.80
N ALA A 127 11.80 -4.13 -8.21
CA ALA A 127 12.43 -4.84 -9.31
C ALA A 127 11.86 -4.45 -10.67
N LEU A 128 10.66 -3.87 -10.71
CA LEU A 128 9.98 -3.50 -11.94
C LEU A 128 10.40 -2.12 -12.39
N VAL A 129 10.62 -1.98 -13.68
CA VAL A 129 10.82 -0.71 -14.36
C VAL A 129 9.75 -0.58 -15.43
N GLU A 130 8.96 0.48 -15.36
CA GLU A 130 7.95 0.78 -16.36
C GLU A 130 8.53 1.72 -17.41
N GLU A 131 8.27 1.41 -18.68
CA GLU A 131 8.63 2.24 -19.82
C GLU A 131 7.53 2.15 -20.88
N MET A 132 6.92 3.28 -21.19
CA MET A 132 5.88 3.40 -22.23
C MET A 132 4.76 2.35 -22.06
N GLY A 133 4.32 2.11 -20.83
CA GLY A 133 3.26 1.15 -20.51
C GLY A 133 3.70 -0.33 -20.52
N ASN A 134 4.98 -0.61 -20.76
CA ASN A 134 5.56 -1.95 -20.68
C ASN A 134 6.38 -2.10 -19.41
N PHE A 135 6.35 -3.30 -18.83
CA PHE A 135 7.11 -3.61 -17.62
C PHE A 135 8.33 -4.44 -17.95
N PHE A 136 9.44 -4.11 -17.30
CA PHE A 136 10.73 -4.76 -17.47
C PHE A 136 11.35 -5.11 -16.12
N VAL A 137 12.16 -6.15 -16.13
CA VAL A 137 13.06 -6.52 -15.03
C VAL A 137 14.48 -6.63 -15.55
N PHE A 138 15.45 -6.56 -14.65
CA PHE A 138 16.84 -6.87 -14.96
C PHE A 138 17.20 -8.23 -14.39
N VAL A 139 17.50 -9.18 -15.28
CA VAL A 139 17.93 -10.53 -14.93
C VAL A 139 19.45 -10.57 -14.96
N GLN A 140 20.06 -11.00 -13.86
CA GLN A 140 21.50 -11.17 -13.77
C GLN A 140 21.93 -12.46 -14.48
N LEU A 141 22.66 -12.35 -15.58
CA LEU A 141 23.23 -13.48 -16.32
C LEU A 141 24.62 -13.85 -15.77
N THR A 142 25.44 -12.84 -15.46
CA THR A 142 26.75 -12.99 -14.80
C THR A 142 26.89 -11.89 -13.72
N PRO A 143 27.89 -11.96 -12.84
CA PRO A 143 28.07 -10.93 -11.80
C PRO A 143 28.12 -9.50 -12.31
N ALA A 144 28.57 -9.26 -13.55
CA ALA A 144 28.70 -7.95 -14.16
C ALA A 144 27.68 -7.66 -15.28
N PHE A 145 26.90 -8.66 -15.70
CA PHE A 145 26.00 -8.50 -16.83
C PHE A 145 24.54 -8.73 -16.49
N PHE A 146 23.71 -7.74 -16.80
CA PHE A 146 22.27 -7.73 -16.56
C PHE A 146 21.52 -7.59 -17.90
N GLU A 147 20.62 -8.51 -18.15
CA GLU A 147 19.70 -8.48 -19.28
C GLU A 147 18.42 -7.73 -18.91
N LYS A 148 18.07 -6.71 -19.66
CA LYS A 148 16.74 -6.08 -19.58
C LYS A 148 15.74 -6.95 -20.30
N ARG A 149 14.75 -7.44 -19.57
CA ARG A 149 13.75 -8.37 -20.10
C ARG A 149 12.36 -7.86 -19.85
N GLN A 150 11.54 -7.83 -20.91
CA GLN A 150 10.13 -7.49 -20.79
C GLN A 150 9.37 -8.59 -20.06
N VAL A 151 8.45 -8.20 -19.21
CA VAL A 151 7.61 -9.11 -18.41
C VAL A 151 6.13 -8.75 -18.55
N THR A 152 5.29 -9.78 -18.47
CA THR A 152 3.86 -9.59 -18.25
C THR A 152 3.58 -9.74 -16.77
N ILE A 153 2.97 -8.72 -16.17
CA ILE A 153 2.62 -8.69 -14.76
C ILE A 153 1.19 -9.17 -14.53
N GLY A 154 0.95 -9.75 -13.37
CA GLY A 154 -0.38 -10.13 -12.87
C GLY A 154 -0.80 -9.27 -11.70
N THR A 155 -1.37 -9.90 -10.69
CA THR A 155 -1.85 -9.25 -9.47
C THR A 155 -0.70 -8.78 -8.57
N THR A 156 -0.99 -7.80 -7.70
CA THR A 156 -0.05 -7.31 -6.70
C THR A 156 -0.67 -7.32 -5.31
N ASP A 157 0.15 -7.55 -4.29
CA ASP A 157 -0.19 -7.38 -2.88
C ASP A 157 0.36 -6.05 -2.31
N GLY A 158 0.86 -5.17 -3.19
CA GLY A 158 1.52 -3.91 -2.84
C GLY A 158 3.01 -4.06 -2.50
N LYS A 159 3.47 -5.21 -1.99
CA LYS A 159 4.89 -5.52 -1.71
C LYS A 159 5.55 -6.22 -2.89
N ARG A 160 4.82 -7.14 -3.54
CA ARG A 160 5.27 -7.97 -4.66
C ARG A 160 4.27 -7.92 -5.80
N VAL A 161 4.77 -8.14 -7.00
CA VAL A 161 3.98 -8.27 -8.22
C VAL A 161 4.18 -9.65 -8.80
N GLN A 162 3.09 -10.29 -9.16
CA GLN A 162 3.11 -11.56 -9.87
C GLN A 162 3.67 -11.37 -11.28
N ILE A 163 4.55 -12.28 -11.70
CA ILE A 163 5.06 -12.37 -13.06
C ILE A 163 4.37 -13.51 -13.78
N LEU A 164 3.62 -13.19 -14.82
CA LEU A 164 2.93 -14.17 -15.65
C LEU A 164 3.84 -14.75 -16.73
N SER A 165 4.74 -13.92 -17.27
CA SER A 165 5.72 -14.34 -18.28
C SER A 165 6.96 -13.44 -18.29
N GLY A 166 8.05 -13.93 -18.90
CA GLY A 166 9.30 -13.20 -19.08
C GLY A 166 10.41 -13.57 -18.09
N VAL A 167 10.10 -14.24 -16.97
CA VAL A 167 11.09 -14.74 -16.00
C VAL A 167 10.81 -16.20 -15.69
N LYS A 168 11.87 -16.99 -15.49
CA LYS A 168 11.79 -18.41 -15.10
C LYS A 168 12.16 -18.59 -13.63
N ALA A 169 11.64 -19.64 -13.01
CA ALA A 169 12.03 -20.01 -11.66
C ALA A 169 13.54 -20.25 -11.57
N GLY A 170 14.18 -19.74 -10.51
CA GLY A 170 15.62 -19.84 -10.30
C GLY A 170 16.46 -18.73 -10.93
N GLU A 171 15.90 -17.89 -11.80
CA GLU A 171 16.62 -16.71 -12.31
C GLU A 171 16.81 -15.64 -11.24
N ARG A 172 17.96 -14.98 -11.26
CA ARG A 172 18.29 -13.88 -10.35
C ARG A 172 17.80 -12.57 -10.93
N VAL A 173 16.85 -11.92 -10.26
CA VAL A 173 16.30 -10.62 -10.64
C VAL A 173 16.79 -9.54 -9.69
N VAL A 174 17.17 -8.38 -10.22
CA VAL A 174 17.53 -7.21 -9.42
C VAL A 174 16.29 -6.76 -8.62
N SER A 175 16.32 -6.94 -7.31
CA SER A 175 15.20 -6.66 -6.41
C SER A 175 15.12 -5.22 -5.94
N LYS A 176 16.26 -4.52 -5.90
CA LYS A 176 16.41 -3.10 -5.54
C LYS A 176 17.34 -2.39 -6.51
N GLY A 177 17.03 -1.14 -6.83
CA GLY A 177 17.89 -0.34 -7.70
C GLY A 177 17.79 -0.69 -9.17
N ALA A 178 16.73 -1.34 -9.64
CA ALA A 178 16.52 -1.65 -11.06
C ALA A 178 16.62 -0.38 -11.95
N VAL A 179 16.14 0.77 -11.46
CA VAL A 179 16.27 2.07 -12.12
C VAL A 179 17.75 2.49 -12.25
N MET A 180 18.59 2.19 -11.25
CA MET A 180 20.03 2.51 -11.32
C MET A 180 20.73 1.67 -12.39
N VAL A 181 20.37 0.38 -12.51
CA VAL A 181 20.88 -0.49 -13.58
C VAL A 181 20.48 0.05 -14.95
N LYS A 182 19.22 0.51 -15.09
CA LYS A 182 18.75 1.17 -16.31
C LYS A 182 19.58 2.41 -16.66
N LEU A 183 19.82 3.29 -15.70
CA LEU A 183 20.60 4.51 -15.91
C LEU A 183 22.05 4.22 -16.28
N ALA A 184 22.70 3.24 -15.62
CA ALA A 184 24.04 2.80 -15.93
C ALA A 184 24.16 2.24 -17.37
N GLN A 185 23.18 1.46 -17.82
CA GLN A 185 23.14 0.97 -19.20
C GLN A 185 22.94 2.10 -20.22
N ALA A 186 22.16 3.12 -19.87
CA ALA A 186 21.95 4.28 -20.75
C ALA A 186 23.21 5.15 -20.86
N SER A 187 23.93 5.42 -19.75
CA SER A 187 25.17 6.18 -19.74
C SER A 187 26.31 5.45 -20.46
N GLY A 188 26.45 4.13 -20.24
CA GLY A 188 27.46 3.33 -20.97
C GLY A 188 27.26 3.30 -22.50
N LYS A 189 26.04 3.47 -22.99
CA LYS A 189 25.76 3.64 -24.41
C LYS A 189 26.17 5.02 -24.94
N LEU A 190 26.08 6.07 -24.12
CA LEU A 190 26.50 7.43 -24.49
C LEU A 190 28.02 7.52 -24.59
N ASP A 191 28.76 6.89 -23.70
CA ASP A 191 30.25 6.89 -23.74
C ASP A 191 30.78 6.10 -24.93
N ALA A 192 30.09 5.03 -25.37
CA ALA A 192 30.51 4.25 -26.55
C ALA A 192 30.37 5.02 -27.89
N HIS A 193 29.57 6.08 -27.93
CA HIS A 193 29.39 6.92 -29.13
C HIS A 193 30.22 8.23 -29.11
N SER A 194 30.81 8.60 -27.97
CA SER A 194 31.64 9.81 -27.86
C SER A 194 33.12 9.63 -28.33
N GLY A 195 33.48 8.42 -28.76
CA GLY A 195 34.87 8.06 -29.09
C GLY A 195 35.30 8.17 -30.58
N HIS A 196 34.53 8.81 -31.44
CA HIS A 196 34.91 9.02 -32.83
C HIS A 196 34.75 10.49 -33.24
N VAL A 197 35.76 11.30 -32.89
CA VAL A 197 36.03 12.55 -33.56
C VAL A 197 37.46 12.44 -34.11
N HIS A 198 37.56 12.27 -35.42
CA HIS A 198 38.72 12.56 -36.20
C HIS A 198 38.59 13.95 -36.81
#